data_5c2963039808559169f942d69a265f53
#
_entry.id   5c2963039808559169f942d69a265f53
#
_cell.length_a   1.000
_cell.length_b   1.000
_cell.length_c   1.000
_cell.angle_alpha   90.00
_cell.angle_beta   90.00
_cell.angle_gamma   90.00
#
_symmetry.space_group_name_H-M   'P 1'
#
loop_
_entity.id
_entity.type
_entity.pdbx_description
1 polymer ?
#
loop_
_entity_poly.entity_id
_entity_poly.type
_entity_poly.pdbx_seq_one_letter_code
_entity_poly.pdbx_strand_id
1 'polypeptide(L)'
;HSDFRRIILLGDKENIFIKEMTKESQLACFSKLVNDETPCIIIAKGYETPEILRNIACKRNFPIFETEMATGRVSINLMGKLDELLAPETQIHGVFLNIYGKGVIIKGDSGIGKSEIALELIKRGHQLIADDAVELYHIGQSIIGKAPTVLKNLLEIRGIGVIDASKMFGAASVLPKEKVDLIIQLERWLPS
;
A
#
# COMPACT_ATOMS: atom_id res chain seq x y z
N HIS A 1 21.29 -11.55 4.01
CA HIS A 1 20.93 -11.33 5.42
C HIS A 1 19.44 -11.17 5.48
N SER A 2 18.72 -12.22 5.92
CA SER A 2 17.28 -12.14 6.19
C SER A 2 17.12 -11.34 7.49
N ASP A 3 16.52 -10.16 7.37
CA ASP A 3 16.17 -9.29 8.51
C ASP A 3 15.02 -9.98 9.26
N PHE A 4 15.30 -10.58 10.41
CA PHE A 4 14.30 -11.33 11.21
C PHE A 4 13.49 -10.44 12.15
N ARG A 5 13.27 -9.17 11.81
CA ARG A 5 12.42 -8.28 12.59
C ARG A 5 11.00 -8.80 12.61
N ARG A 6 10.46 -9.07 13.79
CA ARG A 6 9.12 -9.63 13.96
C ARG A 6 8.28 -8.75 14.87
N ILE A 7 7.12 -8.33 14.38
CA ILE A 7 6.07 -7.75 15.23
C ILE A 7 5.50 -8.86 16.10
N ILE A 8 5.42 -8.62 17.42
CA ILE A 8 4.85 -9.58 18.38
C ILE A 8 3.39 -9.22 18.60
N LEU A 9 2.51 -10.22 18.45
CA LEU A 9 1.08 -10.08 18.64
C LEU A 9 0.65 -10.97 19.80
N LEU A 10 0.14 -10.35 20.88
CA LEU A 10 -0.35 -11.05 22.08
C LEU A 10 -1.88 -11.10 22.04
N GLY A 11 -2.41 -12.32 22.01
CA GLY A 11 -3.84 -12.60 22.05
C GLY A 11 -4.28 -13.26 23.35
N ASP A 12 -5.40 -14.00 23.32
CA ASP A 12 -5.96 -14.66 24.50
C ASP A 12 -4.99 -15.63 25.16
N LYS A 13 -4.40 -16.52 24.36
CA LYS A 13 -3.54 -17.59 24.89
C LYS A 13 -2.32 -17.02 25.59
N GLU A 14 -1.69 -16.04 24.97
CA GLU A 14 -0.51 -15.37 25.50
C GLU A 14 -0.85 -14.59 26.77
N ASN A 15 -1.96 -13.86 26.79
CA ASN A 15 -2.38 -13.09 27.96
C ASN A 15 -2.83 -13.98 29.13
N ILE A 16 -3.49 -15.13 28.88
CA ILE A 16 -3.80 -16.12 29.91
C ILE A 16 -2.50 -16.68 30.50
N PHE A 17 -1.55 -17.08 29.64
CA PHE A 17 -0.26 -17.62 30.08
C PHE A 17 0.54 -16.59 30.89
N ILE A 18 0.57 -15.32 30.44
CA ILE A 18 1.25 -14.22 31.15
C ILE A 18 0.67 -14.05 32.58
N LYS A 19 -0.65 -14.19 32.76
CA LYS A 19 -1.28 -14.08 34.09
C LYS A 19 -0.89 -15.21 35.05
N GLU A 20 -0.55 -16.38 34.52
CA GLU A 20 -0.10 -17.54 35.31
C GLU A 20 1.41 -17.47 35.64
N MET A 21 2.18 -16.61 35.00
CA MET A 21 3.63 -16.48 35.24
C MET A 21 3.93 -15.74 36.53
N THR A 22 5.02 -16.14 37.19
CA THR A 22 5.60 -15.36 38.31
C THR A 22 6.18 -14.03 37.79
N LYS A 23 6.30 -13.04 38.67
CA LYS A 23 6.88 -11.73 38.31
C LYS A 23 8.31 -11.86 37.77
N GLU A 24 9.10 -12.76 38.32
CA GLU A 24 10.47 -13.02 37.88
C GLU A 24 10.48 -13.60 36.46
N SER A 25 9.59 -14.55 36.17
CA SER A 25 9.43 -15.14 34.85
C SER A 25 8.94 -14.12 33.81
N GLN A 26 7.97 -13.27 34.18
CA GLN A 26 7.51 -12.17 33.34
C GLN A 26 8.64 -11.19 32.99
N LEU A 27 9.44 -10.80 34.02
CA LEU A 27 10.57 -9.89 33.83
C LEU A 27 11.62 -10.48 32.86
N ALA A 28 11.98 -11.75 33.04
CA ALA A 28 12.93 -12.45 32.19
C ALA A 28 12.44 -12.58 30.74
N CYS A 29 11.14 -12.93 30.57
CA CYS A 29 10.52 -13.09 29.26
C CYS A 29 10.41 -11.74 28.52
N PHE A 30 9.82 -10.72 29.14
CA PHE A 30 9.63 -9.42 28.52
C PHE A 30 10.93 -8.70 28.22
N SER A 31 11.97 -8.88 29.05
CA SER A 31 13.30 -8.32 28.77
C SER A 31 13.92 -8.88 27.49
N LYS A 32 13.59 -10.12 27.13
CA LYS A 32 14.02 -10.75 25.86
C LYS A 32 13.17 -10.31 24.67
N LEU A 33 11.86 -10.08 24.86
CA LEU A 33 10.95 -9.67 23.80
C LEU A 33 11.18 -8.20 23.38
N VAL A 34 11.52 -7.35 24.36
CA VAL A 34 11.80 -5.92 24.11
C VAL A 34 13.28 -5.78 23.75
N ASN A 35 13.60 -5.94 22.47
CA ASN A 35 14.94 -5.83 21.91
C ASN A 35 14.92 -5.07 20.58
N ASP A 36 16.09 -4.79 20.00
CA ASP A 36 16.24 -4.01 18.77
C ASP A 36 15.74 -4.73 17.51
N GLU A 37 15.54 -6.05 17.56
CA GLU A 37 15.00 -6.85 16.46
C GLU A 37 13.48 -6.88 16.45
N THR A 38 12.82 -6.46 17.55
CA THR A 38 11.38 -6.41 17.68
C THR A 38 10.89 -4.98 17.45
N PRO A 39 10.20 -4.68 16.33
CA PRO A 39 9.76 -3.31 16.03
C PRO A 39 8.70 -2.81 17.02
N CYS A 40 7.78 -3.67 17.44
CA CYS A 40 6.71 -3.35 18.40
C CYS A 40 6.05 -4.60 18.95
N ILE A 41 5.28 -4.43 20.04
CA ILE A 41 4.34 -5.43 20.56
C ILE A 41 2.93 -4.88 20.41
N ILE A 42 1.97 -5.73 19.97
CA ILE A 42 0.56 -5.39 19.85
C ILE A 42 -0.23 -6.33 20.77
N ILE A 43 -1.03 -5.73 21.63
CA ILE A 43 -1.92 -6.45 22.55
C ILE A 43 -3.33 -6.34 22.01
N ALA A 44 -3.90 -7.48 21.61
CA ALA A 44 -5.20 -7.55 20.95
C ALA A 44 -6.33 -7.87 21.93
N LYS A 45 -7.58 -7.75 21.48
CA LYS A 45 -8.82 -8.11 22.21
C LYS A 45 -9.06 -7.33 23.50
N GLY A 46 -8.61 -6.07 23.57
CA GLY A 46 -8.87 -5.21 24.72
C GLY A 46 -8.13 -5.59 25.98
N TYR A 47 -7.12 -6.45 25.91
CA TYR A 47 -6.23 -6.69 27.05
C TYR A 47 -5.34 -5.47 27.28
N GLU A 48 -5.14 -5.18 28.58
CA GLU A 48 -4.21 -4.13 29.00
C GLU A 48 -2.76 -4.63 28.99
N THR A 49 -1.83 -3.73 28.75
CA THR A 49 -0.40 -4.02 28.84
C THR A 49 0.00 -4.43 30.26
N PRO A 50 0.60 -5.61 30.47
CA PRO A 50 1.09 -6.03 31.77
C PRO A 50 2.06 -4.98 32.35
N GLU A 51 1.93 -4.67 33.65
CA GLU A 51 2.69 -3.61 34.30
C GLU A 51 4.22 -3.76 34.13
N ILE A 52 4.72 -4.98 34.27
CA ILE A 52 6.16 -5.28 34.08
C ILE A 52 6.61 -4.98 32.66
N LEU A 53 5.81 -5.37 31.66
CA LEU A 53 6.09 -5.08 30.24
C LEU A 53 6.07 -3.57 29.98
N ARG A 54 5.07 -2.85 30.53
CA ARG A 54 4.96 -1.40 30.42
C ARG A 54 6.20 -0.70 30.99
N ASN A 55 6.65 -1.13 32.17
CA ASN A 55 7.84 -0.55 32.82
C ASN A 55 9.12 -0.78 32.01
N ILE A 56 9.30 -1.96 31.39
CA ILE A 56 10.44 -2.26 30.52
C ILE A 56 10.38 -1.41 29.26
N ALA A 57 9.22 -1.35 28.63
CA ALA A 57 9.00 -0.60 27.39
C ALA A 57 9.27 0.91 27.59
N CYS A 58 8.73 1.51 28.65
CA CYS A 58 8.99 2.91 28.97
C CYS A 58 10.50 3.21 29.15
N LYS A 59 11.24 2.34 29.84
CA LYS A 59 12.68 2.52 30.05
C LYS A 59 13.49 2.44 28.75
N ARG A 60 13.02 1.69 27.77
CA ARG A 60 13.70 1.48 26.48
C ARG A 60 13.10 2.28 25.33
N ASN A 61 12.13 3.14 25.60
CA ASN A 61 11.34 3.87 24.57
C ASN A 61 10.79 2.94 23.48
N PHE A 62 10.28 1.78 23.92
CA PHE A 62 9.81 0.71 23.03
C PHE A 62 8.31 0.84 22.78
N PRO A 63 7.83 0.76 21.50
CA PRO A 63 6.41 0.93 21.19
C PRO A 63 5.56 -0.29 21.53
N ILE A 64 4.46 -0.07 22.26
CA ILE A 64 3.41 -1.05 22.53
C ILE A 64 2.09 -0.43 22.07
N PHE A 65 1.27 -1.23 21.38
CA PHE A 65 -0.07 -0.84 20.92
C PHE A 65 -1.11 -1.75 21.54
N GLU A 66 -2.25 -1.19 21.93
CA GLU A 66 -3.42 -1.91 22.43
C GLU A 66 -4.57 -1.78 21.44
N THR A 67 -5.35 -2.83 21.23
CA THR A 67 -6.52 -2.81 20.35
C THR A 67 -7.62 -3.77 20.80
N GLU A 68 -8.87 -3.35 20.61
CA GLU A 68 -10.06 -4.20 20.81
C GLU A 68 -10.21 -5.31 19.77
N MET A 69 -9.52 -5.18 18.63
CA MET A 69 -9.64 -6.13 17.52
C MET A 69 -9.17 -7.53 17.90
N ALA A 70 -9.84 -8.54 17.35
CA ALA A 70 -9.41 -9.93 17.44
C ALA A 70 -8.04 -10.13 16.77
N THR A 71 -7.18 -10.97 17.37
CA THR A 71 -5.81 -11.26 16.94
C THR A 71 -5.70 -11.59 15.45
N GLY A 72 -6.59 -12.45 14.93
CA GLY A 72 -6.59 -12.81 13.51
C GLY A 72 -6.89 -11.62 12.60
N ARG A 73 -7.78 -10.71 13.03
CA ARG A 73 -8.10 -9.50 12.26
C ARG A 73 -6.95 -8.51 12.26
N VAL A 74 -6.27 -8.34 13.38
CA VAL A 74 -5.05 -7.53 13.46
C VAL A 74 -3.98 -8.08 12.52
N SER A 75 -3.74 -9.40 12.54
CA SER A 75 -2.77 -10.07 11.67
C SER A 75 -3.07 -9.84 10.19
N ILE A 76 -4.33 -10.05 9.77
CA ILE A 76 -4.74 -9.83 8.36
C ILE A 76 -4.55 -8.38 7.94
N ASN A 77 -4.98 -7.43 8.77
CA ASN A 77 -4.86 -6.00 8.48
C ASN A 77 -3.39 -5.57 8.38
N LEU A 78 -2.54 -6.06 9.29
CA LEU A 78 -1.10 -5.78 9.28
C LEU A 78 -0.42 -6.37 8.05
N MET A 79 -0.67 -7.66 7.74
CA MET A 79 -0.10 -8.31 6.55
C MET A 79 -0.48 -7.56 5.28
N GLY A 80 -1.77 -7.26 5.08
CA GLY A 80 -2.22 -6.53 3.90
C GLY A 80 -1.58 -5.15 3.78
N LYS A 81 -1.37 -4.45 4.92
CA LYS A 81 -0.75 -3.13 4.91
C LYS A 81 0.76 -3.19 4.71
N LEU A 82 1.42 -4.17 5.30
CA LEU A 82 2.85 -4.41 5.11
C LEU A 82 3.16 -4.86 3.68
N ASP A 83 2.34 -5.74 3.11
CA ASP A 83 2.45 -6.15 1.71
C ASP A 83 2.36 -4.94 0.76
N GLU A 84 1.44 -4.00 1.05
CA GLU A 84 1.30 -2.77 0.27
C GLU A 84 2.51 -1.83 0.42
N LEU A 85 3.04 -1.67 1.65
CA LEU A 85 4.14 -0.75 1.97
C LEU A 85 5.52 -1.28 1.58
N LEU A 86 5.71 -2.61 1.63
CA LEU A 86 6.97 -3.29 1.35
C LEU A 86 7.02 -3.93 -0.04
N ALA A 87 5.93 -3.80 -0.82
CA ALA A 87 5.86 -4.34 -2.16
C ALA A 87 7.02 -3.80 -3.02
N PRO A 88 7.71 -4.64 -3.78
CA PRO A 88 8.66 -4.18 -4.78
C PRO A 88 7.98 -3.18 -5.72
N GLU A 89 8.58 -2.01 -5.84
CA GLU A 89 8.08 -0.92 -6.65
C GLU A 89 8.91 -0.78 -7.92
N THR A 90 8.22 -0.57 -9.05
CA THR A 90 8.86 -0.14 -10.29
C THR A 90 8.03 0.95 -10.94
N GLN A 91 8.66 1.82 -11.69
CA GLN A 91 7.98 2.89 -12.41
C GLN A 91 8.11 2.67 -13.91
N ILE A 92 7.03 2.88 -14.63
CA ILE A 92 7.01 2.83 -16.09
C ILE A 92 6.42 4.12 -16.66
N HIS A 93 6.86 4.47 -17.87
CA HIS A 93 6.27 5.58 -18.61
C HIS A 93 5.05 5.10 -19.41
N GLY A 94 3.91 5.79 -19.24
CA GLY A 94 2.66 5.46 -19.92
C GLY A 94 1.45 6.12 -19.26
N VAL A 95 0.28 5.83 -19.84
CA VAL A 95 -1.02 6.24 -19.32
C VAL A 95 -1.74 5.02 -18.77
N PHE A 96 -2.31 5.12 -17.58
CA PHE A 96 -3.05 4.04 -16.95
C PHE A 96 -4.51 4.43 -16.71
N LEU A 97 -5.41 3.61 -17.24
CA LEU A 97 -6.85 3.84 -17.24
C LEU A 97 -7.61 2.60 -16.78
N ASN A 98 -8.76 2.82 -16.14
CA ASN A 98 -9.78 1.78 -16.01
C ASN A 98 -10.74 1.89 -17.19
N ILE A 99 -10.78 0.86 -18.03
CA ILE A 99 -11.64 0.77 -19.21
C ILE A 99 -12.58 -0.41 -19.03
N TYR A 100 -13.87 -0.13 -18.83
CA TYR A 100 -14.90 -1.16 -18.55
C TYR A 100 -14.54 -2.10 -17.39
N GLY A 101 -13.96 -1.56 -16.30
CA GLY A 101 -13.58 -2.35 -15.13
C GLY A 101 -12.27 -3.14 -15.30
N LYS A 102 -11.47 -2.82 -16.33
CA LYS A 102 -10.15 -3.40 -16.58
C LYS A 102 -9.07 -2.33 -16.51
N GLY A 103 -8.01 -2.62 -15.76
CA GLY A 103 -6.84 -1.75 -15.71
C GLY A 103 -5.96 -1.92 -16.93
N VAL A 104 -5.89 -0.88 -17.76
CA VAL A 104 -5.18 -0.88 -19.04
C VAL A 104 -4.08 0.16 -19.05
N ILE A 105 -2.84 -0.25 -19.24
CA ILE A 105 -1.70 0.65 -19.43
C ILE A 105 -1.44 0.83 -20.92
N ILE A 106 -1.41 2.08 -21.36
CA ILE A 106 -1.06 2.46 -22.74
C ILE A 106 0.36 3.00 -22.74
N LYS A 107 1.26 2.31 -23.45
CA LYS A 107 2.67 2.69 -23.66
C LYS A 107 2.90 3.14 -25.09
N GLY A 108 4.02 3.77 -25.33
CA GLY A 108 4.44 4.23 -26.67
C GLY A 108 5.34 5.45 -26.56
N ASP A 109 5.91 5.86 -27.67
CA ASP A 109 6.84 6.99 -27.74
C ASP A 109 6.21 8.29 -27.24
N SER A 110 7.05 9.22 -26.80
CA SER A 110 6.58 10.57 -26.46
C SER A 110 5.94 11.23 -27.69
N GLY A 111 4.77 11.83 -27.47
CA GLY A 111 4.02 12.50 -28.53
C GLY A 111 3.28 11.60 -29.52
N ILE A 112 3.12 10.28 -29.22
CA ILE A 112 2.33 9.37 -30.06
C ILE A 112 0.81 9.51 -29.86
N GLY A 113 0.37 10.30 -28.87
CA GLY A 113 -1.06 10.54 -28.62
C GLY A 113 -1.64 9.80 -27.40
N LYS A 114 -0.81 9.31 -26.46
CA LYS A 114 -1.30 8.56 -25.29
C LYS A 114 -2.28 9.36 -24.43
N SER A 115 -1.92 10.61 -24.08
CA SER A 115 -2.75 11.46 -23.23
C SER A 115 -4.01 11.98 -23.96
N GLU A 116 -3.94 12.16 -25.29
CA GLU A 116 -5.10 12.47 -26.11
C GLU A 116 -6.09 11.30 -26.15
N ILE A 117 -5.61 10.05 -26.25
CA ILE A 117 -6.44 8.84 -26.13
C ILE A 117 -7.06 8.78 -24.74
N ALA A 118 -6.29 9.04 -23.68
CA ALA A 118 -6.80 9.07 -22.32
C ALA A 118 -7.93 10.09 -22.15
N LEU A 119 -7.75 11.31 -22.66
CA LEU A 119 -8.78 12.35 -22.63
C LEU A 119 -10.06 11.90 -23.30
N GLU A 120 -9.97 11.29 -24.48
CA GLU A 120 -11.14 10.79 -25.20
C GLU A 120 -11.85 9.66 -24.45
N LEU A 121 -11.09 8.75 -23.83
CA LEU A 121 -11.64 7.68 -23.00
C LEU A 121 -12.33 8.22 -21.73
N ILE A 122 -11.76 9.24 -21.07
CA ILE A 122 -12.38 9.91 -19.92
C ILE A 122 -13.70 10.54 -20.32
N LYS A 123 -13.77 11.22 -21.46
CA LYS A 123 -15.02 11.80 -22.00
C LYS A 123 -16.09 10.73 -22.26
N ARG A 124 -15.69 9.50 -22.56
CA ARG A 124 -16.58 8.35 -22.75
C ARG A 124 -16.96 7.63 -21.44
N GLY A 125 -16.55 8.17 -20.28
CA GLY A 125 -16.91 7.65 -18.97
C GLY A 125 -15.93 6.63 -18.38
N HIS A 126 -14.74 6.48 -18.97
CA HIS A 126 -13.65 5.70 -18.37
C HIS A 126 -12.87 6.53 -17.35
N GLN A 127 -12.05 5.88 -16.54
CA GLN A 127 -11.41 6.52 -15.39
C GLN A 127 -9.89 6.56 -15.54
N LEU A 128 -9.30 7.72 -15.25
CA LEU A 128 -7.86 7.90 -15.20
C LEU A 128 -7.30 7.40 -13.86
N ILE A 129 -6.20 6.66 -13.91
CA ILE A 129 -5.41 6.31 -12.72
C ILE A 129 -4.10 7.12 -12.72
N ALA A 130 -3.37 7.14 -13.83
CA ALA A 130 -2.10 7.85 -13.96
C ALA A 130 -1.86 8.30 -15.39
N ASP A 131 -1.15 9.43 -15.56
CA ASP A 131 -0.58 9.87 -16.83
C ASP A 131 0.93 10.14 -16.66
N ASP A 132 1.68 9.92 -17.71
CA ASP A 132 3.14 10.08 -17.82
C ASP A 132 3.94 9.05 -17.00
N ALA A 133 3.68 8.89 -15.71
CA ALA A 133 4.37 7.95 -14.84
C ALA A 133 3.37 7.05 -14.10
N VAL A 134 3.59 5.75 -14.15
CA VAL A 134 2.80 4.72 -13.43
C VAL A 134 3.71 3.99 -12.46
N GLU A 135 3.45 4.12 -11.17
CA GLU A 135 4.08 3.31 -10.12
C GLU A 135 3.38 1.96 -10.05
N LEU A 136 4.14 0.87 -10.19
CA LEU A 136 3.65 -0.50 -10.16
C LEU A 136 4.15 -1.23 -8.93
N TYR A 137 3.26 -1.90 -8.24
CA TYR A 137 3.51 -2.66 -7.02
C TYR A 137 3.10 -4.11 -7.21
N HIS A 138 3.97 -5.03 -6.87
CA HIS A 138 3.66 -6.47 -6.88
C HIS A 138 3.06 -6.87 -5.53
N ILE A 139 1.74 -7.08 -5.46
CA ILE A 139 1.01 -7.45 -4.25
C ILE A 139 0.37 -8.82 -4.44
N GLY A 140 0.87 -9.82 -3.72
CA GLY A 140 0.45 -11.22 -3.90
C GLY A 140 0.70 -11.72 -5.32
N GLN A 141 -0.34 -12.06 -6.06
CA GLN A 141 -0.26 -12.49 -7.47
C GLN A 141 -0.70 -11.40 -8.46
N SER A 142 -0.85 -10.17 -8.00
CA SER A 142 -1.36 -9.07 -8.81
C SER A 142 -0.35 -7.93 -8.90
N ILE A 143 -0.38 -7.22 -10.02
CA ILE A 143 0.31 -5.96 -10.19
C ILE A 143 -0.73 -4.85 -10.01
N ILE A 144 -0.50 -3.95 -9.07
CA ILE A 144 -1.34 -2.77 -8.81
C ILE A 144 -0.59 -1.54 -9.30
N GLY A 145 -1.27 -0.71 -10.08
CA GLY A 145 -0.72 0.56 -10.56
C GLY A 145 -1.41 1.77 -9.91
N LYS A 146 -0.64 2.82 -9.70
CA LYS A 146 -1.14 4.13 -9.25
C LYS A 146 -0.29 5.27 -9.82
N ALA A 147 -0.79 6.50 -9.71
CA ALA A 147 0.01 7.68 -10.01
C ALA A 147 0.99 7.99 -8.87
N PRO A 148 2.19 8.52 -9.16
CA PRO A 148 3.00 9.23 -8.17
C PRO A 148 2.17 10.32 -7.49
N THR A 149 2.39 10.53 -6.19
CA THR A 149 1.57 11.47 -5.39
C THR A 149 1.49 12.87 -6.00
N VAL A 150 2.61 13.33 -6.57
CA VAL A 150 2.71 14.67 -7.19
C VAL A 150 2.01 14.78 -8.54
N LEU A 151 1.74 13.65 -9.21
CA LEU A 151 1.05 13.59 -10.52
C LEU A 151 -0.40 13.10 -10.41
N LYS A 152 -0.91 12.93 -9.21
CA LYS A 152 -2.26 12.40 -8.98
C LYS A 152 -3.32 13.25 -9.67
N ASN A 153 -4.20 12.60 -10.44
CA ASN A 153 -5.29 13.19 -11.22
C ASN A 153 -4.86 14.15 -12.33
N LEU A 154 -3.56 14.32 -12.56
CA LEU A 154 -3.06 15.20 -13.62
C LEU A 154 -3.01 14.46 -14.95
N LEU A 155 -3.32 15.20 -16.02
CA LEU A 155 -3.25 14.76 -17.41
C LEU A 155 -2.58 15.87 -18.22
N GLU A 156 -1.46 15.56 -18.89
CA GLU A 156 -0.78 16.50 -19.74
C GLU A 156 -1.28 16.38 -21.19
N ILE A 157 -1.83 17.47 -21.72
CA ILE A 157 -2.36 17.52 -23.08
C ILE A 157 -1.54 18.51 -23.89
N ARG A 158 -0.97 18.03 -24.98
CA ARG A 158 -0.15 18.86 -25.88
C ARG A 158 -0.95 20.06 -26.38
N GLY A 159 -0.37 21.26 -26.26
CA GLY A 159 -0.98 22.52 -26.70
C GLY A 159 -2.01 23.13 -25.72
N ILE A 160 -2.38 22.40 -24.67
CA ILE A 160 -3.28 22.88 -23.61
C ILE A 160 -2.52 23.03 -22.28
N GLY A 161 -1.59 22.10 -21.99
CA GLY A 161 -0.87 22.02 -20.74
C GLY A 161 -1.40 20.93 -19.80
N VAL A 162 -1.07 21.06 -18.51
CA VAL A 162 -1.47 20.11 -17.47
C VAL A 162 -2.85 20.47 -16.93
N ILE A 163 -3.78 19.54 -16.95
CA ILE A 163 -5.13 19.67 -16.42
C ILE A 163 -5.35 18.68 -15.26
N ASP A 164 -6.21 19.04 -14.32
CA ASP A 164 -6.71 18.14 -13.26
C ASP A 164 -8.00 17.47 -13.77
N ALA A 165 -7.91 16.17 -14.10
CA ALA A 165 -9.04 15.42 -14.63
C ALA A 165 -10.23 15.38 -13.67
N SER A 166 -9.99 15.31 -12.36
CA SER A 166 -11.07 15.25 -11.36
C SER A 166 -11.84 16.57 -11.28
N LYS A 167 -11.16 17.71 -11.43
CA LYS A 167 -11.80 19.03 -11.46
C LYS A 167 -12.55 19.29 -12.77
N MET A 168 -12.03 18.77 -13.87
CA MET A 168 -12.59 19.03 -15.19
C MET A 168 -13.75 18.10 -15.55
N PHE A 169 -13.69 16.82 -15.16
CA PHE A 169 -14.66 15.79 -15.53
C PHE A 169 -15.40 15.18 -14.32
N GLY A 170 -15.13 15.68 -13.10
CA GLY A 170 -15.73 15.19 -11.87
C GLY A 170 -14.94 14.06 -11.20
N ALA A 171 -15.21 13.84 -9.91
CA ALA A 171 -14.48 12.87 -9.10
C ALA A 171 -14.62 11.41 -9.61
N ALA A 172 -15.71 11.11 -10.33
CA ALA A 172 -15.93 9.79 -10.91
C ALA A 172 -15.02 9.47 -12.10
N SER A 173 -14.33 10.47 -12.66
CA SER A 173 -13.41 10.31 -13.80
C SER A 173 -12.01 9.81 -13.43
N VAL A 174 -11.73 9.65 -12.14
CA VAL A 174 -10.42 9.24 -11.64
C VAL A 174 -10.53 8.10 -10.64
N LEU A 175 -9.50 7.25 -10.60
CA LEU A 175 -9.31 6.22 -9.58
C LEU A 175 -7.95 6.36 -8.92
N PRO A 176 -7.83 6.08 -7.61
CA PRO A 176 -6.56 6.23 -6.89
C PRO A 176 -5.53 5.14 -7.25
N LYS A 177 -5.99 3.94 -7.57
CA LYS A 177 -5.21 2.77 -7.96
C LYS A 177 -6.10 1.73 -8.62
N GLU A 178 -5.52 0.85 -9.43
CA GLU A 178 -6.21 -0.27 -10.07
C GLU A 178 -5.24 -1.43 -10.32
N LYS A 179 -5.79 -2.65 -10.46
CA LYS A 179 -5.05 -3.80 -10.92
C LYS A 179 -4.71 -3.66 -12.39
N VAL A 180 -3.49 -4.01 -12.78
CA VAL A 180 -3.11 -4.05 -14.21
C VAL A 180 -3.57 -5.37 -14.83
N ASP A 181 -4.48 -5.28 -15.80
CA ASP A 181 -4.99 -6.43 -16.56
C ASP A 181 -4.36 -6.52 -17.96
N LEU A 182 -4.02 -5.37 -18.57
CA LEU A 182 -3.53 -5.32 -19.95
C LEU A 182 -2.52 -4.19 -20.13
N ILE A 183 -1.52 -4.42 -20.98
CA ILE A 183 -0.59 -3.41 -21.48
C ILE A 183 -0.74 -3.34 -22.99
N ILE A 184 -0.99 -2.14 -23.51
CA ILE A 184 -1.09 -1.84 -24.94
C ILE A 184 0.13 -1.02 -25.35
N GLN A 185 0.85 -1.46 -26.38
CA GLN A 185 1.96 -0.70 -26.98
C GLN A 185 1.45 0.02 -28.22
N LEU A 186 1.54 1.35 -28.25
CA LEU A 186 1.28 2.14 -29.42
C LEU A 186 2.56 2.26 -30.25
N GLU A 187 2.44 2.06 -31.55
CA GLU A 187 3.52 2.21 -32.51
C GLU A 187 3.06 3.08 -33.67
N ARG A 188 4.02 3.79 -34.29
CA ARG A 188 3.70 4.54 -35.49
C ARG A 188 3.51 3.58 -36.65
N TRP A 189 2.44 3.80 -37.42
CA TRP A 189 2.25 3.08 -38.66
C TRP A 189 3.38 3.43 -39.64
N LEU A 190 4.18 2.46 -40.02
CA LEU A 190 5.15 2.56 -41.09
C LEU A 190 4.49 1.92 -42.33
N PRO A 191 4.21 2.69 -43.41
CA PRO A 191 3.77 2.08 -44.65
C PRO A 191 4.90 1.19 -45.18
N SER A 192 4.57 -0.05 -45.48
CA SER A 192 5.46 -1.04 -46.13
C SER A 192 5.83 -0.62 -47.53
#